data_69fdb778e748472bc7c4fecf67326e72
#
_entry.id   69fdb778e748472bc7c4fecf67326e72
#
_cell.length_a   1.000
_cell.length_b   1.000
_cell.length_c   1.000
_cell.angle_alpha   90.00
_cell.angle_beta   90.00
_cell.angle_gamma   90.00
#
_symmetry.space_group_name_H-M   'P 1'
#
loop_
_entity.id
_entity.type
_entity.pdbx_description
1 polymer ?
#
loop_
_entity_poly.entity_id
_entity_poly.type
_entity_poly.pdbx_seq_one_letter_code
_entity_poly.pdbx_strand_id
1 'polypeptide(L)'
;SESNLLLAATFIPFLIFGIPATKCIEAIGYKKTMALSFIIFAIAFGLFIQAAATESIVWFLFASFICGTANAVLQASVNPYVTILGPIESAAKRISIMGICNKLAWPATTLFITLVIGKTIDQIKMEDLFQPFGIIIGIFVVLGIIALMAPLPEVKAAGEDITTDAEEAIACPYAEGKTSIMQFPHLLLGVVALFLYVGVETIALATATGYAKALELPGDNYGFIPSIGMVVGYICGATLIPKYLSQATAMKICAIIAIIGSALVAIMPAEISIYCIFFMALGCSLMWPALWPLAMADLGKFTKAGSSLLTMAIAGGAVMPWVRGVVQDATSFQTSYWICVPCFLFILYYGM
;
A
#
# COMPACT_ATOMS: atom_id res chain seq x y z
N SER A 1 8.65 14.56 14.87
CA SER A 1 7.72 15.57 14.35
C SER A 1 6.29 15.02 14.35
N GLU A 2 5.29 15.87 14.41
CA GLU A 2 3.86 15.50 14.40
C GLU A 2 3.49 14.65 13.17
N SER A 3 4.11 14.93 12.02
CA SER A 3 3.91 14.14 10.79
C SER A 3 4.27 12.67 10.97
N ASN A 4 5.31 12.34 11.75
CA ASN A 4 5.68 10.96 12.02
C ASN A 4 4.67 10.27 12.95
N LEU A 5 4.05 11.00 13.87
CA LEU A 5 2.98 10.48 14.73
C LEU A 5 1.72 10.15 13.92
N LEU A 6 1.35 10.99 12.97
CA LEU A 6 0.21 10.75 12.07
C LEU A 6 0.45 9.52 11.19
N LEU A 7 1.66 9.39 10.61
CA LEU A 7 2.04 8.20 9.87
C LEU A 7 1.98 6.95 10.75
N ALA A 8 2.55 6.99 11.94
CA ALA A 8 2.50 5.88 12.89
C ALA A 8 1.06 5.51 13.25
N ALA A 9 0.21 6.49 13.58
CA ALA A 9 -1.20 6.26 13.89
C ALA A 9 -1.96 5.58 12.73
N THR A 10 -1.60 5.88 11.48
CA THR A 10 -2.24 5.31 10.30
C THR A 10 -1.75 3.89 9.98
N PHE A 11 -0.48 3.57 10.22
CA PHE A 11 0.12 2.29 9.84
C PHE A 11 0.17 1.25 10.98
N ILE A 12 0.21 1.64 12.25
CA ILE A 12 0.16 0.72 13.40
C ILE A 12 -1.08 -0.20 13.37
N PRO A 13 -2.28 0.28 12.98
CA PRO A 13 -3.46 -0.58 12.85
C PRO A 13 -3.26 -1.81 11.97
N PHE A 14 -2.42 -1.75 10.94
CA PHE A 14 -2.14 -2.92 10.10
C PHE A 14 -1.53 -4.09 10.91
N LEU A 15 -0.66 -3.77 11.86
CA LEU A 15 -0.08 -4.78 12.78
C LEU A 15 -1.13 -5.39 13.70
N ILE A 16 -2.03 -4.57 14.22
CA ILE A 16 -3.03 -4.98 15.21
C ILE A 16 -4.20 -5.70 14.53
N PHE A 17 -4.68 -5.17 13.42
CA PHE A 17 -5.92 -5.61 12.77
C PHE A 17 -5.70 -6.56 11.60
N GLY A 18 -4.48 -6.94 11.23
CA GLY A 18 -4.23 -7.95 10.21
C GLY A 18 -4.92 -9.28 10.51
N ILE A 19 -4.75 -9.82 11.74
CA ILE A 19 -5.40 -11.08 12.16
C ILE A 19 -6.91 -10.89 12.37
N PRO A 20 -7.41 -9.87 13.10
CA PRO A 20 -8.86 -9.63 13.19
C PRO A 20 -9.56 -9.48 11.86
N ALA A 21 -8.95 -8.79 10.88
CA ALA A 21 -9.52 -8.64 9.54
C ALA A 21 -9.68 -9.99 8.82
N THR A 22 -8.68 -10.87 8.95
CA THR A 22 -8.78 -12.24 8.39
C THR A 22 -9.91 -13.04 9.04
N LYS A 23 -10.08 -12.95 10.36
CA LYS A 23 -11.21 -13.59 11.05
C LYS A 23 -12.56 -13.02 10.59
N CYS A 24 -12.65 -11.72 10.30
CA CYS A 24 -13.83 -11.14 9.67
C CYS A 24 -14.10 -11.78 8.30
N ILE A 25 -13.08 -11.95 7.47
CA ILE A 25 -13.24 -12.58 6.15
C ILE A 25 -13.72 -14.03 6.31
N GLU A 26 -13.21 -14.78 7.28
CA GLU A 26 -13.66 -16.14 7.58
C GLU A 26 -15.12 -16.20 8.01
N ALA A 27 -15.56 -15.21 8.81
CA ALA A 27 -16.91 -15.18 9.37
C ALA A 27 -17.97 -14.68 8.39
N ILE A 28 -17.68 -13.65 7.59
CA ILE A 28 -18.68 -12.96 6.77
C ILE A 28 -18.33 -12.87 5.28
N GLY A 29 -17.18 -13.39 4.86
CA GLY A 29 -16.68 -13.38 3.48
C GLY A 29 -16.02 -12.07 3.05
N TYR A 30 -15.35 -12.09 1.89
CA TYR A 30 -14.62 -10.94 1.35
C TYR A 30 -15.51 -9.73 1.11
N LYS A 31 -16.65 -9.93 0.44
CA LYS A 31 -17.59 -8.89 0.06
C LYS A 31 -18.09 -8.06 1.25
N LYS A 32 -18.58 -8.75 2.29
CA LYS A 32 -19.12 -8.08 3.49
C LYS A 32 -18.00 -7.42 4.30
N THR A 33 -16.80 -7.99 4.31
CA THR A 33 -15.63 -7.39 4.97
C THR A 33 -15.20 -6.09 4.28
N MET A 34 -15.23 -6.04 2.94
CA MET A 34 -15.01 -4.80 2.20
C MET A 34 -16.06 -3.73 2.55
N ALA A 35 -17.34 -4.12 2.58
CA ALA A 35 -18.41 -3.20 2.97
C ALA A 35 -18.23 -2.68 4.40
N LEU A 36 -17.83 -3.53 5.34
CA LEU A 36 -17.53 -3.14 6.73
C LEU A 36 -16.40 -2.11 6.77
N SER A 37 -15.34 -2.28 5.96
CA SER A 37 -14.23 -1.32 5.91
C SER A 37 -14.70 0.08 5.49
N PHE A 38 -15.62 0.19 4.53
CA PHE A 38 -16.18 1.48 4.11
C PHE A 38 -17.00 2.15 5.21
N ILE A 39 -17.71 1.38 6.02
CA ILE A 39 -18.42 1.92 7.20
C ILE A 39 -17.43 2.45 8.23
N ILE A 40 -16.34 1.72 8.49
CA ILE A 40 -15.28 2.18 9.40
C ILE A 40 -14.61 3.45 8.88
N PHE A 41 -14.37 3.57 7.56
CA PHE A 41 -13.89 4.82 6.95
C PHE A 41 -14.86 5.98 7.19
N ALA A 42 -16.17 5.78 7.00
CA ALA A 42 -17.17 6.81 7.26
C ALA A 42 -17.11 7.30 8.72
N ILE A 43 -16.96 6.38 9.67
CA ILE A 43 -16.79 6.70 11.10
C ILE A 43 -15.49 7.49 11.32
N ALA A 44 -14.38 7.07 10.70
CA ALA A 44 -13.10 7.78 10.82
C ALA A 44 -13.18 9.23 10.33
N PHE A 45 -13.86 9.47 9.20
CA PHE A 45 -14.05 10.84 8.70
C PHE A 45 -15.00 11.66 9.58
N GLY A 46 -15.98 11.04 10.22
CA GLY A 46 -16.77 11.71 11.28
C GLY A 46 -15.90 12.14 12.46
N LEU A 47 -14.94 11.30 12.86
CA LEU A 47 -13.98 11.65 13.92
C LEU A 47 -12.99 12.74 13.47
N PHE A 48 -12.61 12.79 12.20
CA PHE A 48 -11.81 13.92 11.68
C PHE A 48 -12.58 15.24 11.71
N ILE A 49 -13.89 15.25 11.45
CA ILE A 49 -14.73 16.43 11.63
C ILE A 49 -14.70 16.88 13.11
N GLN A 50 -14.85 15.93 14.04
CA GLN A 50 -14.76 16.25 15.48
C GLN A 50 -13.37 16.76 15.87
N ALA A 51 -12.32 16.17 15.31
CA ALA A 51 -10.93 16.63 15.52
C ALA A 51 -10.71 18.07 15.03
N ALA A 52 -11.25 18.38 13.85
CA ALA A 52 -11.18 19.72 13.28
C ALA A 52 -12.00 20.73 14.09
N ALA A 53 -13.18 20.36 14.58
CA ALA A 53 -14.04 21.22 15.41
C ALA A 53 -13.44 21.55 16.78
N THR A 54 -12.63 20.64 17.34
CA THR A 54 -11.99 20.81 18.66
C THR A 54 -10.52 21.24 18.57
N GLU A 55 -9.95 21.32 17.35
CA GLU A 55 -8.53 21.60 17.08
C GLU A 55 -7.59 20.69 17.90
N SER A 56 -8.03 19.47 18.19
CA SER A 56 -7.33 18.55 19.08
C SER A 56 -6.49 17.52 18.32
N ILE A 57 -5.16 17.55 18.54
CA ILE A 57 -4.23 16.56 17.98
C ILE A 57 -4.56 15.13 18.44
N VAL A 58 -5.10 14.96 19.65
CA VAL A 58 -5.49 13.65 20.17
C VAL A 58 -6.62 13.07 19.35
N TRP A 59 -7.64 13.87 19.03
CA TRP A 59 -8.74 13.43 18.15
C TRP A 59 -8.25 13.15 16.72
N PHE A 60 -7.29 13.94 16.20
CA PHE A 60 -6.67 13.66 14.90
C PHE A 60 -5.92 12.33 14.88
N LEU A 61 -5.14 12.03 15.92
CA LEU A 61 -4.43 10.76 16.04
C LEU A 61 -5.40 9.58 16.16
N PHE A 62 -6.48 9.74 16.94
CA PHE A 62 -7.50 8.73 17.09
C PHE A 62 -8.26 8.49 15.78
N ALA A 63 -8.68 9.54 15.09
CA ALA A 63 -9.31 9.46 13.78
C ALA A 63 -8.37 8.77 12.75
N SER A 64 -7.08 9.11 12.75
CA SER A 64 -6.06 8.46 11.90
C SER A 64 -5.91 6.98 12.22
N PHE A 65 -5.96 6.60 13.49
CA PHE A 65 -5.92 5.20 13.91
C PHE A 65 -7.15 4.42 13.41
N ILE A 66 -8.35 4.98 13.52
CA ILE A 66 -9.59 4.36 13.01
C ILE A 66 -9.56 4.29 11.47
N CYS A 67 -9.05 5.33 10.80
CA CYS A 67 -8.86 5.34 9.35
C CYS A 67 -7.85 4.25 8.91
N GLY A 68 -6.74 4.10 9.63
CA GLY A 68 -5.78 3.02 9.43
C GLY A 68 -6.39 1.64 9.67
N THR A 69 -7.28 1.49 10.66
CA THR A 69 -8.04 0.25 10.90
C THR A 69 -8.94 -0.09 9.71
N ALA A 70 -9.69 0.90 9.20
CA ALA A 70 -10.51 0.72 8.01
C ALA A 70 -9.66 0.27 6.81
N ASN A 71 -8.51 0.89 6.63
CA ASN A 71 -7.59 0.56 5.55
C ASN A 71 -6.99 -0.84 5.74
N ALA A 72 -6.61 -1.24 6.94
CA ALA A 72 -6.13 -2.60 7.23
C ALA A 72 -7.19 -3.66 6.87
N VAL A 73 -8.44 -3.44 7.26
CA VAL A 73 -9.56 -4.34 6.92
C VAL A 73 -9.81 -4.38 5.41
N LEU A 74 -9.74 -3.25 4.72
CA LEU A 74 -9.91 -3.18 3.26
C LEU A 74 -8.77 -3.89 2.54
N GLN A 75 -7.53 -3.63 2.91
CA GLN A 75 -6.35 -4.23 2.27
C GLN A 75 -6.29 -5.75 2.50
N ALA A 76 -6.64 -6.22 3.70
CA ALA A 76 -6.73 -7.64 4.02
C ALA A 76 -7.77 -8.38 3.16
N SER A 77 -8.81 -7.71 2.71
CA SER A 77 -9.87 -8.30 1.88
C SER A 77 -9.63 -8.09 0.38
N VAL A 78 -9.28 -6.88 -0.05
CA VAL A 78 -9.18 -6.51 -1.47
C VAL A 78 -7.98 -7.15 -2.16
N ASN A 79 -6.79 -7.17 -1.54
CA ASN A 79 -5.60 -7.67 -2.19
C ASN A 79 -5.65 -9.19 -2.47
N PRO A 80 -5.98 -10.04 -1.48
CA PRO A 80 -6.16 -11.46 -1.77
C PRO A 80 -7.32 -11.70 -2.72
N TYR A 81 -8.44 -10.99 -2.58
CA TYR A 81 -9.59 -11.13 -3.47
C TYR A 81 -9.20 -10.89 -4.94
N VAL A 82 -8.53 -9.77 -5.23
CA VAL A 82 -8.06 -9.46 -6.59
C VAL A 82 -7.02 -10.47 -7.08
N THR A 83 -6.21 -11.01 -6.18
CA THR A 83 -5.20 -12.03 -6.51
C THR A 83 -5.86 -13.34 -6.94
N ILE A 84 -6.88 -13.81 -6.22
CA ILE A 84 -7.53 -15.11 -6.47
C ILE A 84 -8.71 -15.04 -7.46
N LEU A 85 -9.13 -13.84 -7.89
CA LEU A 85 -10.27 -13.65 -8.79
C LEU A 85 -10.04 -14.15 -10.23
N GLY A 86 -8.97 -14.84 -10.51
CA GLY A 86 -8.64 -15.39 -11.83
C GLY A 86 -7.26 -16.06 -11.82
N PRO A 87 -6.71 -16.41 -12.99
CA PRO A 87 -5.41 -17.08 -13.07
C PRO A 87 -4.31 -16.31 -12.33
N ILE A 88 -3.50 -17.05 -11.56
CA ILE A 88 -2.46 -16.44 -10.70
C ILE A 88 -1.40 -15.72 -11.53
N GLU A 89 -1.12 -16.18 -12.76
CA GLU A 89 -0.14 -15.58 -13.67
C GLU A 89 -0.52 -14.18 -14.11
N SER A 90 -1.81 -13.85 -14.08
CA SER A 90 -2.34 -12.52 -14.42
C SER A 90 -2.71 -11.67 -13.20
N ALA A 91 -2.45 -12.14 -11.99
CA ALA A 91 -2.80 -11.43 -10.76
C ALA A 91 -2.11 -10.04 -10.69
N ALA A 92 -0.82 -9.96 -11.04
CA ALA A 92 -0.09 -8.70 -11.05
C ALA A 92 -0.68 -7.69 -12.06
N LYS A 93 -1.24 -8.13 -13.18
CA LYS A 93 -1.97 -7.26 -14.12
C LYS A 93 -3.20 -6.66 -13.46
N ARG A 94 -4.03 -7.47 -12.78
CA ARG A 94 -5.24 -6.99 -12.09
C ARG A 94 -4.91 -6.01 -10.99
N ILE A 95 -3.89 -6.31 -10.18
CA ILE A 95 -3.42 -5.44 -9.11
C ILE A 95 -2.81 -4.14 -9.69
N SER A 96 -2.14 -4.19 -10.85
CA SER A 96 -1.63 -2.99 -11.52
C SER A 96 -2.75 -2.05 -11.96
N ILE A 97 -3.85 -2.57 -12.48
CA ILE A 97 -5.03 -1.77 -12.84
C ILE A 97 -5.61 -1.08 -11.59
N MET A 98 -5.76 -1.81 -10.49
CA MET A 98 -6.17 -1.25 -9.21
C MET A 98 -5.18 -0.18 -8.72
N GLY A 99 -3.88 -0.41 -8.91
CA GLY A 99 -2.81 0.54 -8.57
C GLY A 99 -2.89 1.86 -9.34
N ILE A 100 -3.26 1.83 -10.62
CA ILE A 100 -3.49 3.05 -11.41
C ILE A 100 -4.56 3.91 -10.73
N CYS A 101 -5.72 3.32 -10.41
CA CYS A 101 -6.80 4.04 -9.72
C CYS A 101 -6.34 4.60 -8.37
N ASN A 102 -5.59 3.82 -7.60
CA ASN A 102 -5.05 4.23 -6.31
C ASN A 102 -4.13 5.45 -6.43
N LYS A 103 -3.20 5.45 -7.39
CA LYS A 103 -2.23 6.56 -7.55
C LYS A 103 -2.87 7.81 -8.17
N LEU A 104 -3.88 7.66 -9.01
CA LEU A 104 -4.66 8.78 -9.52
C LEU A 104 -5.53 9.44 -8.44
N ALA A 105 -5.90 8.73 -7.39
CA ALA A 105 -6.63 9.30 -6.26
C ALA A 105 -5.83 10.37 -5.50
N TRP A 106 -4.50 10.29 -5.48
CA TRP A 106 -3.64 11.28 -4.82
C TRP A 106 -3.84 12.71 -5.37
N PRO A 107 -3.59 12.99 -6.67
CA PRO A 107 -3.86 14.30 -7.24
C PRO A 107 -5.35 14.63 -7.23
N ALA A 108 -6.22 13.64 -7.40
CA ALA A 108 -7.66 13.84 -7.35
C ALA A 108 -8.13 14.34 -5.97
N THR A 109 -7.51 13.89 -4.88
CA THR A 109 -7.84 14.37 -3.52
C THR A 109 -7.54 15.86 -3.36
N THR A 110 -6.39 16.33 -3.81
CA THR A 110 -6.03 17.74 -3.77
C THR A 110 -7.00 18.58 -4.59
N LEU A 111 -7.29 18.13 -5.83
CA LEU A 111 -8.23 18.78 -6.71
C LEU A 111 -9.65 18.81 -6.09
N PHE A 112 -10.12 17.71 -5.52
CA PHE A 112 -11.41 17.63 -4.85
C PHE A 112 -11.53 18.63 -3.70
N ILE A 113 -10.51 18.69 -2.82
CA ILE A 113 -10.51 19.62 -1.68
C ILE A 113 -10.56 21.06 -2.17
N THR A 114 -9.71 21.44 -3.12
CA THR A 114 -9.67 22.80 -3.66
C THR A 114 -10.95 23.18 -4.41
N LEU A 115 -11.57 22.27 -5.14
CA LEU A 115 -12.85 22.52 -5.83
C LEU A 115 -14.02 22.66 -4.84
N VAL A 116 -14.06 21.84 -3.80
CA VAL A 116 -15.16 21.87 -2.81
C VAL A 116 -15.05 23.09 -1.91
N ILE A 117 -13.84 23.44 -1.47
CA ILE A 117 -13.61 24.58 -0.57
C ILE A 117 -13.52 25.90 -1.35
N GLY A 118 -13.07 25.88 -2.61
CA GLY A 118 -12.86 27.07 -3.42
C GLY A 118 -11.68 27.95 -2.96
N LYS A 119 -10.76 27.39 -2.16
CA LYS A 119 -9.56 28.05 -1.62
C LYS A 119 -8.31 27.28 -2.01
N THR A 120 -7.18 27.95 -2.05
CA THR A 120 -5.86 27.30 -2.16
C THR A 120 -5.50 26.62 -0.84
N ILE A 121 -4.67 25.56 -0.90
CA ILE A 121 -4.30 24.74 0.27
C ILE A 121 -3.78 25.58 1.43
N ASP A 122 -2.99 26.62 1.13
CA ASP A 122 -2.40 27.52 2.15
C ASP A 122 -3.44 28.41 2.87
N GLN A 123 -4.65 28.53 2.32
CA GLN A 123 -5.75 29.35 2.86
C GLN A 123 -6.81 28.52 3.59
N ILE A 124 -6.67 27.20 3.60
CA ILE A 124 -7.63 26.29 4.23
C ILE A 124 -7.51 26.36 5.75
N LYS A 125 -8.64 26.62 6.41
CA LYS A 125 -8.79 26.53 7.87
C LYS A 125 -9.43 25.20 8.25
N MET A 126 -9.31 24.83 9.53
CA MET A 126 -9.93 23.60 10.05
C MET A 126 -11.45 23.52 9.82
N GLU A 127 -12.14 24.65 9.93
CA GLU A 127 -13.58 24.76 9.68
C GLU A 127 -13.97 24.46 8.23
N ASP A 128 -13.10 24.77 7.27
CA ASP A 128 -13.34 24.52 5.84
C ASP A 128 -13.35 23.03 5.51
N LEU A 129 -12.80 22.18 6.39
CA LEU A 129 -12.73 20.72 6.19
C LEU A 129 -14.05 19.99 6.47
N PHE A 130 -15.02 20.62 7.13
CA PHE A 130 -16.29 19.99 7.48
C PHE A 130 -17.07 19.53 6.25
N GLN A 131 -17.17 20.39 5.26
CA GLN A 131 -17.91 20.10 4.03
C GLN A 131 -17.27 18.96 3.21
N PRO A 132 -15.96 19.01 2.85
CA PRO A 132 -15.36 17.91 2.09
C PRO A 132 -15.37 16.59 2.86
N PHE A 133 -15.16 16.58 4.17
CA PHE A 133 -15.23 15.36 4.97
C PHE A 133 -16.65 14.80 5.04
N GLY A 134 -17.67 15.66 5.13
CA GLY A 134 -19.08 15.25 5.04
C GLY A 134 -19.42 14.58 3.70
N ILE A 135 -18.91 15.11 2.59
CA ILE A 135 -19.07 14.51 1.26
C ILE A 135 -18.37 13.14 1.20
N ILE A 136 -17.14 13.04 1.73
CA ILE A 136 -16.38 11.79 1.77
C ILE A 136 -17.10 10.73 2.59
N ILE A 137 -17.72 11.08 3.73
CA ILE A 137 -18.57 10.17 4.51
C ILE A 137 -19.69 9.62 3.64
N GLY A 138 -20.41 10.49 2.91
CA GLY A 138 -21.45 10.09 1.97
C GLY A 138 -20.94 9.13 0.89
N ILE A 139 -19.78 9.41 0.33
CA ILE A 139 -19.14 8.53 -0.67
C ILE A 139 -18.84 7.15 -0.08
N PHE A 140 -18.25 7.07 1.13
CA PHE A 140 -17.96 5.77 1.75
C PHE A 140 -19.22 4.97 2.10
N VAL A 141 -20.28 5.64 2.55
CA VAL A 141 -21.57 4.97 2.79
C VAL A 141 -22.12 4.40 1.47
N VAL A 142 -22.11 5.17 0.39
CA VAL A 142 -22.56 4.71 -0.92
C VAL A 142 -21.70 3.56 -1.43
N LEU A 143 -20.36 3.64 -1.28
CA LEU A 143 -19.45 2.55 -1.66
C LEU A 143 -19.72 1.28 -0.83
N GLY A 144 -20.02 1.41 0.45
CA GLY A 144 -20.42 0.28 1.30
C GLY A 144 -21.70 -0.39 0.79
N ILE A 145 -22.71 0.39 0.43
CA ILE A 145 -23.96 -0.11 -0.15
C ILE A 145 -23.69 -0.79 -1.50
N ILE A 146 -22.91 -0.15 -2.38
CA ILE A 146 -22.53 -0.72 -3.68
C ILE A 146 -21.80 -2.04 -3.48
N ALA A 147 -20.85 -2.13 -2.54
CA ALA A 147 -20.13 -3.36 -2.25
C ALA A 147 -21.06 -4.49 -1.80
N LEU A 148 -22.11 -4.18 -1.02
CA LEU A 148 -23.11 -5.17 -0.61
C LEU A 148 -24.05 -5.59 -1.73
N MET A 149 -24.38 -4.68 -2.66
CA MET A 149 -25.32 -4.96 -3.76
C MET A 149 -24.63 -5.55 -4.99
N ALA A 150 -23.34 -5.27 -5.18
CA ALA A 150 -22.60 -5.73 -6.34
C ALA A 150 -22.59 -7.27 -6.42
N PRO A 151 -22.73 -7.86 -7.62
CA PRO A 151 -22.68 -9.32 -7.81
C PRO A 151 -21.24 -9.82 -7.78
N LEU A 152 -20.52 -9.52 -6.69
CA LEU A 152 -19.16 -10.00 -6.48
C LEU A 152 -19.23 -11.49 -6.07
N PRO A 153 -18.60 -12.41 -6.81
CA PRO A 153 -18.55 -13.81 -6.44
C PRO A 153 -17.71 -13.98 -5.16
N GLU A 154 -18.14 -14.87 -4.28
CA GLU A 154 -17.24 -15.36 -3.24
C GLU A 154 -16.26 -16.34 -3.89
N VAL A 155 -14.98 -15.96 -3.87
CA VAL A 155 -13.89 -16.74 -4.47
C VAL A 155 -12.99 -17.29 -3.39
N LYS A 156 -12.41 -18.46 -3.66
CA LYS A 156 -11.49 -19.15 -2.76
C LYS A 156 -10.22 -19.51 -3.51
N ALA A 157 -9.09 -19.50 -2.81
CA ALA A 157 -7.85 -19.96 -3.39
C ALA A 157 -7.86 -21.48 -3.61
N ALA A 158 -7.04 -21.97 -4.51
CA ALA A 158 -6.88 -23.39 -4.72
C ALA A 158 -6.44 -24.08 -3.41
N GLY A 159 -7.17 -25.08 -2.98
CA GLY A 159 -6.90 -25.83 -1.75
C GLY A 159 -7.35 -25.15 -0.45
N GLU A 160 -8.03 -24.01 -0.49
CA GLU A 160 -8.42 -23.25 0.72
C GLU A 160 -9.46 -23.98 1.59
N ASP A 161 -10.39 -24.72 0.98
CA ASP A 161 -11.48 -25.45 1.68
C ASP A 161 -11.21 -26.94 1.87
N ILE A 162 -10.06 -27.43 1.46
CA ILE A 162 -9.76 -28.86 1.47
C ILE A 162 -9.40 -29.27 2.88
N THR A 163 -10.10 -30.29 3.37
CA THR A 163 -9.93 -30.82 4.74
C THR A 163 -9.19 -32.15 4.77
N THR A 164 -8.98 -32.78 3.61
CA THR A 164 -8.28 -34.08 3.50
C THR A 164 -6.93 -33.90 2.82
N ASP A 165 -5.88 -34.54 3.36
CA ASP A 165 -4.51 -34.48 2.82
C ASP A 165 -4.43 -34.95 1.36
N ALA A 166 -5.26 -35.94 0.97
CA ALA A 166 -5.28 -36.47 -0.39
C ALA A 166 -5.83 -35.47 -1.42
N GLU A 167 -6.84 -34.68 -1.05
CA GLU A 167 -7.39 -33.61 -1.91
C GLU A 167 -6.46 -32.40 -1.95
N GLU A 168 -5.80 -32.08 -0.83
CA GLU A 168 -4.79 -31.02 -0.75
C GLU A 168 -3.60 -31.33 -1.66
N ALA A 169 -3.13 -32.58 -1.70
CA ALA A 169 -2.06 -33.03 -2.56
C ALA A 169 -2.35 -32.81 -4.06
N ILE A 170 -3.62 -32.97 -4.48
CA ILE A 170 -4.04 -32.77 -5.87
C ILE A 170 -4.17 -31.27 -6.20
N ALA A 171 -4.79 -30.50 -5.31
CA ALA A 171 -5.09 -29.07 -5.57
C ALA A 171 -3.90 -28.15 -5.29
N CYS A 172 -3.06 -28.49 -4.32
CA CYS A 172 -1.93 -27.68 -3.90
C CYS A 172 -0.79 -28.57 -3.37
N PRO A 173 -0.05 -29.26 -4.26
CA PRO A 173 0.98 -30.24 -3.87
C PRO A 173 2.06 -29.67 -2.94
N TYR A 174 2.37 -28.38 -3.08
CA TYR A 174 3.38 -27.72 -2.23
C TYR A 174 2.92 -27.54 -0.79
N ALA A 175 1.61 -27.48 -0.54
CA ALA A 175 1.04 -27.36 0.80
C ALA A 175 0.83 -28.72 1.50
N GLU A 176 0.96 -29.84 0.75
CA GLU A 176 0.76 -31.19 1.26
C GLU A 176 1.64 -31.47 2.49
N GLY A 177 1.03 -32.00 3.53
CA GLY A 177 1.73 -32.37 4.78
C GLY A 177 2.23 -31.20 5.63
N LYS A 178 2.03 -29.95 5.21
CA LYS A 178 2.41 -28.78 6.02
C LYS A 178 1.36 -28.51 7.11
N THR A 179 1.84 -28.32 8.33
CA THR A 179 1.02 -28.10 9.52
C THR A 179 1.08 -26.66 10.03
N SER A 180 2.04 -25.87 9.54
CA SER A 180 2.26 -24.50 9.97
C SER A 180 2.60 -23.58 8.80
N ILE A 181 2.09 -22.35 8.88
CA ILE A 181 2.40 -21.28 7.92
C ILE A 181 3.90 -20.94 7.89
N MET A 182 4.62 -21.23 8.96
CA MET A 182 6.07 -21.00 9.05
C MET A 182 6.90 -21.95 8.16
N GLN A 183 6.26 -22.96 7.57
CA GLN A 183 6.88 -23.91 6.64
C GLN A 183 6.88 -23.43 5.18
N PHE A 184 6.47 -22.18 4.93
CA PHE A 184 6.44 -21.54 3.61
C PHE A 184 7.50 -20.44 3.51
N PRO A 185 8.77 -20.76 3.15
CA PRO A 185 9.86 -19.80 3.11
C PRO A 185 9.59 -18.61 2.17
N HIS A 186 8.94 -18.87 1.02
CA HIS A 186 8.58 -17.82 0.07
C HIS A 186 7.58 -16.82 0.65
N LEU A 187 6.66 -17.25 1.51
CA LEU A 187 5.76 -16.35 2.21
C LEU A 187 6.53 -15.51 3.25
N LEU A 188 7.36 -16.16 4.07
CA LEU A 188 8.10 -15.44 5.12
C LEU A 188 9.06 -14.40 4.55
N LEU A 189 9.81 -14.76 3.51
CA LEU A 189 10.65 -13.81 2.78
C LEU A 189 9.80 -12.73 2.09
N GLY A 190 8.63 -13.09 1.55
CA GLY A 190 7.67 -12.17 0.96
C GLY A 190 7.11 -11.16 1.97
N VAL A 191 6.84 -11.58 3.21
CA VAL A 191 6.43 -10.68 4.31
C VAL A 191 7.50 -9.64 4.59
N VAL A 192 8.77 -10.06 4.69
CA VAL A 192 9.90 -9.14 4.87
C VAL A 192 10.06 -8.22 3.66
N ALA A 193 9.99 -8.77 2.44
CA ALA A 193 10.08 -7.99 1.21
C ALA A 193 8.97 -6.94 1.12
N LEU A 194 7.73 -7.31 1.47
CA LEU A 194 6.60 -6.40 1.47
C LEU A 194 6.74 -5.31 2.54
N PHE A 195 7.21 -5.65 3.74
CA PHE A 195 7.50 -4.68 4.80
C PHE A 195 8.51 -3.62 4.34
N LEU A 196 9.63 -4.06 3.77
CA LEU A 196 10.64 -3.16 3.24
C LEU A 196 10.11 -2.34 2.06
N TYR A 197 9.35 -2.99 1.16
CA TYR A 197 8.76 -2.35 -0.01
C TYR A 197 7.82 -1.19 0.38
N VAL A 198 6.84 -1.45 1.25
CA VAL A 198 5.89 -0.40 1.68
C VAL A 198 6.62 0.76 2.33
N GLY A 199 7.66 0.47 3.07
CA GLY A 199 8.50 1.49 3.69
C GLY A 199 9.21 2.37 2.68
N VAL A 200 9.88 1.80 1.68
CA VAL A 200 10.61 2.59 0.67
C VAL A 200 9.67 3.28 -0.33
N GLU A 201 8.52 2.68 -0.63
CA GLU A 201 7.46 3.33 -1.40
C GLU A 201 6.93 4.58 -0.68
N THR A 202 6.65 4.46 0.62
CA THR A 202 6.20 5.58 1.45
C THR A 202 7.27 6.69 1.48
N ILE A 203 8.55 6.35 1.59
CA ILE A 203 9.64 7.31 1.48
C ILE A 203 9.57 8.03 0.13
N ALA A 204 9.48 7.31 -0.99
CA ALA A 204 9.45 7.92 -2.32
C ALA A 204 8.27 8.89 -2.50
N LEU A 205 7.07 8.49 -2.04
CA LEU A 205 5.84 9.27 -2.23
C LEU A 205 5.73 10.45 -1.26
N ALA A 206 6.06 10.24 0.02
CA ALA A 206 5.80 11.23 1.06
C ALA A 206 6.92 12.27 1.22
N THR A 207 8.13 12.00 0.73
CA THR A 207 9.27 12.88 1.02
C THR A 207 9.64 13.84 -0.10
N ALA A 208 9.11 13.67 -1.31
CA ALA A 208 9.49 14.48 -2.48
C ALA A 208 9.29 15.99 -2.25
N THR A 209 8.15 16.42 -1.71
CA THR A 209 7.87 17.82 -1.40
C THR A 209 8.80 18.37 -0.30
N GLY A 210 9.01 17.59 0.76
CA GLY A 210 9.93 17.96 1.83
C GLY A 210 11.38 18.05 1.35
N TYR A 211 11.78 17.16 0.45
CA TYR A 211 13.10 17.16 -0.15
C TYR A 211 13.32 18.39 -1.05
N ALA A 212 12.35 18.73 -1.89
CA ALA A 212 12.41 19.95 -2.71
C ALA A 212 12.56 21.23 -1.85
N LYS A 213 11.82 21.31 -0.73
CA LYS A 213 11.95 22.41 0.23
C LYS A 213 13.34 22.44 0.89
N ALA A 214 13.88 21.27 1.24
CA ALA A 214 15.23 21.18 1.82
C ALA A 214 16.34 21.57 0.84
N LEU A 215 16.08 21.49 -0.47
CA LEU A 215 16.98 21.91 -1.55
C LEU A 215 16.73 23.37 -2.00
N GLU A 216 15.78 24.07 -1.36
CA GLU A 216 15.38 25.43 -1.73
C GLU A 216 14.94 25.57 -3.20
N LEU A 217 14.38 24.51 -3.77
CA LEU A 217 13.93 24.51 -5.16
C LEU A 217 12.62 25.31 -5.32
N PRO A 218 12.47 26.10 -6.41
CA PRO A 218 11.29 26.91 -6.65
C PRO A 218 10.11 26.05 -7.09
N GLY A 219 8.93 26.26 -6.48
CA GLY A 219 7.67 25.62 -6.85
C GLY A 219 7.26 24.49 -5.91
N ASP A 220 5.96 24.11 -5.99
CA ASP A 220 5.32 23.20 -5.03
C ASP A 220 4.91 21.83 -5.63
N ASN A 221 5.15 21.61 -6.92
CA ASN A 221 4.59 20.45 -7.64
C ASN A 221 5.46 19.18 -7.61
N TYR A 222 6.52 19.14 -6.82
CA TYR A 222 7.44 18.00 -6.77
C TYR A 222 6.82 16.69 -6.25
N GLY A 223 5.75 16.79 -5.47
CA GLY A 223 4.99 15.63 -5.01
C GLY A 223 4.33 14.81 -6.12
N PHE A 224 4.15 15.38 -7.32
CA PHE A 224 3.63 14.63 -8.48
C PHE A 224 4.68 13.73 -9.15
N ILE A 225 5.96 14.03 -9.01
CA ILE A 225 7.05 13.28 -9.66
C ILE A 225 6.98 11.78 -9.35
N PRO A 226 6.95 11.34 -8.07
CA PRO A 226 6.85 9.93 -7.76
C PRO A 226 5.52 9.32 -8.19
N SER A 227 4.41 10.06 -8.09
CA SER A 227 3.09 9.57 -8.51
C SER A 227 3.04 9.26 -10.01
N ILE A 228 3.63 10.13 -10.84
CA ILE A 228 3.72 9.92 -12.29
C ILE A 228 4.58 8.67 -12.57
N GLY A 229 5.73 8.51 -11.91
CA GLY A 229 6.57 7.31 -12.05
C GLY A 229 5.80 6.02 -11.74
N MET A 230 5.03 6.02 -10.66
CA MET A 230 4.20 4.87 -10.29
C MET A 230 3.11 4.56 -11.33
N VAL A 231 2.39 5.58 -11.82
CA VAL A 231 1.33 5.40 -12.84
C VAL A 231 1.90 4.84 -14.13
N VAL A 232 3.02 5.38 -14.61
CA VAL A 232 3.72 4.87 -15.81
C VAL A 232 4.07 3.39 -15.64
N GLY A 233 4.64 3.01 -14.51
CA GLY A 233 4.97 1.61 -14.26
C GLY A 233 3.75 0.70 -14.14
N TYR A 234 2.66 1.14 -13.51
CA TYR A 234 1.42 0.36 -13.46
C TYR A 234 0.78 0.16 -14.85
N ILE A 235 0.83 1.17 -15.73
CA ILE A 235 0.39 1.04 -17.12
C ILE A 235 1.24 -0.01 -17.85
N CYS A 236 2.56 0.03 -17.67
CA CYS A 236 3.46 -1.01 -18.20
C CYS A 236 3.07 -2.41 -17.67
N GLY A 237 2.82 -2.55 -16.36
CA GLY A 237 2.40 -3.83 -15.76
C GLY A 237 1.08 -4.33 -16.33
N ALA A 238 0.07 -3.48 -16.43
CA ALA A 238 -1.23 -3.83 -16.97
C ALA A 238 -1.18 -4.28 -18.45
N THR A 239 -0.22 -3.76 -19.22
CA THR A 239 -0.08 -4.07 -20.64
C THR A 239 0.88 -5.23 -20.93
N LEU A 240 1.95 -5.37 -20.15
CA LEU A 240 3.01 -6.34 -20.43
C LEU A 240 2.84 -7.67 -19.70
N ILE A 241 2.16 -7.69 -18.53
CA ILE A 241 1.95 -8.91 -17.74
C ILE A 241 0.60 -9.55 -18.11
N PRO A 242 0.50 -10.88 -18.28
CA PRO A 242 1.60 -11.85 -18.30
C PRO A 242 2.19 -12.08 -19.70
N LYS A 243 1.68 -11.38 -20.72
CA LYS A 243 1.93 -11.70 -22.14
C LYS A 243 3.42 -11.63 -22.53
N TYR A 244 4.13 -10.62 -22.04
CA TYR A 244 5.54 -10.36 -22.39
C TYR A 244 6.48 -10.50 -21.19
N LEU A 245 5.96 -10.34 -19.97
CA LEU A 245 6.73 -10.39 -18.73
C LEU A 245 6.03 -11.26 -17.69
N SER A 246 6.79 -12.14 -17.04
CA SER A 246 6.33 -12.80 -15.82
C SER A 246 6.34 -11.83 -14.64
N GLN A 247 5.52 -12.10 -13.61
CA GLN A 247 5.45 -11.29 -12.40
C GLN A 247 6.83 -11.16 -11.71
N ALA A 248 7.56 -12.28 -11.59
CA ALA A 248 8.91 -12.29 -11.01
C ALA A 248 9.90 -11.48 -11.84
N THR A 249 9.86 -11.57 -13.17
CA THR A 249 10.74 -10.80 -14.04
C THR A 249 10.43 -9.31 -13.96
N ALA A 250 9.16 -8.93 -13.95
CA ALA A 250 8.74 -7.53 -13.78
C ALA A 250 9.26 -6.97 -12.45
N MET A 251 9.13 -7.73 -11.36
CA MET A 251 9.64 -7.32 -10.06
C MET A 251 11.17 -7.14 -10.04
N LYS A 252 11.93 -8.05 -10.68
CA LYS A 252 13.40 -7.93 -10.78
C LYS A 252 13.83 -6.68 -11.54
N ILE A 253 13.21 -6.41 -12.70
CA ILE A 253 13.48 -5.19 -13.47
C ILE A 253 13.19 -3.95 -12.64
N CYS A 254 12.03 -3.90 -11.99
CA CYS A 254 11.63 -2.80 -11.15
C CYS A 254 12.57 -2.59 -9.96
N ALA A 255 13.04 -3.67 -9.33
CA ALA A 255 14.00 -3.59 -8.24
C ALA A 255 15.33 -2.98 -8.70
N ILE A 256 15.84 -3.37 -9.87
CA ILE A 256 17.06 -2.79 -10.46
C ILE A 256 16.87 -1.29 -10.74
N ILE A 257 15.75 -0.91 -11.36
CA ILE A 257 15.42 0.50 -11.62
C ILE A 257 15.37 1.30 -10.32
N ALA A 258 14.74 0.75 -9.27
CA ALA A 258 14.62 1.40 -7.97
C ALA A 258 15.97 1.54 -7.25
N ILE A 259 16.86 0.54 -7.35
CA ILE A 259 18.24 0.60 -6.81
C ILE A 259 18.99 1.74 -7.47
N ILE A 260 18.97 1.78 -8.81
CA ILE A 260 19.65 2.84 -9.59
C ILE A 260 19.01 4.20 -9.25
N GLY A 261 17.69 4.30 -9.24
CA GLY A 261 16.97 5.53 -8.91
C GLY A 261 17.34 6.06 -7.52
N SER A 262 17.36 5.20 -6.50
CA SER A 262 17.72 5.58 -5.13
C SER A 262 19.17 6.03 -5.00
N ALA A 263 20.10 5.34 -5.67
CA ALA A 263 21.50 5.73 -5.71
C ALA A 263 21.69 7.09 -6.41
N LEU A 264 20.99 7.31 -7.53
CA LEU A 264 21.02 8.59 -8.22
C LEU A 264 20.46 9.73 -7.36
N VAL A 265 19.36 9.50 -6.61
CA VAL A 265 18.87 10.51 -5.67
C VAL A 265 19.95 10.88 -4.66
N ALA A 266 20.70 9.90 -4.15
CA ALA A 266 21.70 10.11 -3.11
C ALA A 266 23.00 10.78 -3.58
N ILE A 267 23.37 10.65 -4.88
CA ILE A 267 24.67 11.11 -5.38
C ILE A 267 24.63 12.27 -6.39
N MET A 268 23.48 12.50 -7.07
CA MET A 268 23.38 13.54 -8.09
C MET A 268 23.33 14.94 -7.47
N PRO A 269 23.73 16.00 -8.22
CA PRO A 269 23.52 17.38 -7.77
C PRO A 269 22.05 17.64 -7.44
N ALA A 270 21.81 18.52 -6.46
CA ALA A 270 20.49 18.80 -5.90
C ALA A 270 19.40 19.03 -6.95
N GLU A 271 19.69 19.82 -7.96
CA GLU A 271 18.77 20.18 -9.05
C GLU A 271 18.32 18.99 -9.90
N ILE A 272 19.16 17.95 -10.02
CA ILE A 272 18.88 16.73 -10.80
C ILE A 272 18.32 15.66 -9.88
N SER A 273 18.82 15.57 -8.67
CA SER A 273 18.49 14.53 -7.69
C SER A 273 16.99 14.40 -7.44
N ILE A 274 16.25 15.52 -7.35
CA ILE A 274 14.81 15.53 -7.12
C ILE A 274 14.04 14.77 -8.23
N TYR A 275 14.48 14.89 -9.49
CA TYR A 275 13.86 14.19 -10.62
C TYR A 275 14.21 12.71 -10.65
N CYS A 276 15.31 12.29 -10.01
CA CYS A 276 15.68 10.88 -9.89
C CYS A 276 14.70 10.09 -9.02
N ILE A 277 13.89 10.77 -8.16
CA ILE A 277 12.80 10.14 -7.41
C ILE A 277 11.77 9.50 -8.36
N PHE A 278 11.59 10.03 -9.58
CA PHE A 278 10.77 9.40 -10.60
C PHE A 278 11.19 7.96 -10.88
N PHE A 279 12.49 7.71 -11.08
CA PHE A 279 13.00 6.36 -11.35
C PHE A 279 12.87 5.44 -10.13
N MET A 280 13.10 5.96 -8.93
CA MET A 280 12.86 5.21 -7.70
C MET A 280 11.39 4.78 -7.60
N ALA A 281 10.46 5.70 -7.83
CA ALA A 281 9.03 5.45 -7.78
C ALA A 281 8.54 4.55 -8.93
N LEU A 282 9.07 4.75 -10.15
CA LEU A 282 8.84 3.85 -11.29
C LEU A 282 9.21 2.41 -10.94
N GLY A 283 10.37 2.22 -10.32
CA GLY A 283 10.79 0.91 -9.81
C GLY A 283 9.87 0.35 -8.73
N CYS A 284 9.30 1.17 -7.86
CA CYS A 284 8.33 0.72 -6.86
C CYS A 284 7.02 0.20 -7.47
N SER A 285 6.63 0.64 -8.65
CA SER A 285 5.29 0.42 -9.21
C SER A 285 4.85 -1.04 -9.30
N LEU A 286 5.67 -1.92 -9.88
CA LEU A 286 5.31 -3.32 -10.08
C LEU A 286 5.74 -4.25 -8.95
N MET A 287 6.38 -3.74 -7.91
CA MET A 287 6.74 -4.56 -6.74
C MET A 287 5.49 -5.02 -5.98
N TRP A 288 4.58 -4.11 -5.63
CA TRP A 288 3.32 -4.46 -4.97
C TRP A 288 2.50 -5.49 -5.76
N PRO A 289 2.22 -5.26 -7.08
CA PRO A 289 1.49 -6.22 -7.88
C PRO A 289 2.14 -7.60 -7.98
N ALA A 290 3.46 -7.68 -7.91
CA ALA A 290 4.18 -8.95 -8.01
C ALA A 290 4.37 -9.63 -6.66
N LEU A 291 4.66 -8.90 -5.59
CA LEU A 291 4.91 -9.46 -4.25
C LEU A 291 3.71 -10.23 -3.70
N TRP A 292 2.48 -9.68 -3.82
CA TRP A 292 1.28 -10.33 -3.33
C TRP A 292 1.05 -11.71 -3.95
N PRO A 293 0.98 -11.87 -5.29
CA PRO A 293 0.77 -13.19 -5.90
C PRO A 293 1.93 -14.15 -5.62
N LEU A 294 3.18 -13.67 -5.65
CA LEU A 294 4.34 -14.52 -5.39
C LEU A 294 4.39 -15.03 -3.95
N ALA A 295 4.07 -14.18 -2.99
CA ALA A 295 4.03 -14.58 -1.58
C ALA A 295 2.83 -15.47 -1.23
N MET A 296 1.70 -15.29 -1.93
CA MET A 296 0.48 -16.07 -1.72
C MET A 296 0.41 -17.37 -2.54
N ALA A 297 1.38 -17.62 -3.42
CA ALA A 297 1.37 -18.81 -4.26
C ALA A 297 1.40 -20.08 -3.41
N ASP A 298 0.61 -21.07 -3.80
CA ASP A 298 0.62 -22.44 -3.27
C ASP A 298 0.49 -22.56 -1.74
N LEU A 299 -0.28 -21.67 -1.10
CA LEU A 299 -0.51 -21.69 0.35
C LEU A 299 -1.65 -22.64 0.77
N GLY A 300 -2.52 -23.08 -0.15
CA GLY A 300 -3.66 -23.95 0.15
C GLY A 300 -4.52 -23.39 1.29
N LYS A 301 -4.78 -24.23 2.31
CA LYS A 301 -5.55 -23.86 3.52
C LYS A 301 -4.97 -22.67 4.31
N PHE A 302 -3.68 -22.33 4.08
CA PHE A 302 -3.02 -21.20 4.77
C PHE A 302 -3.17 -19.86 4.05
N THR A 303 -3.90 -19.76 2.95
CA THR A 303 -4.07 -18.56 2.14
C THR A 303 -4.54 -17.35 2.98
N LYS A 304 -5.55 -17.51 3.82
CA LYS A 304 -6.07 -16.45 4.69
C LYS A 304 -5.03 -16.01 5.72
N ALA A 305 -4.37 -16.96 6.36
CA ALA A 305 -3.32 -16.65 7.33
C ALA A 305 -2.11 -15.97 6.67
N GLY A 306 -1.73 -16.36 5.45
CA GLY A 306 -0.70 -15.70 4.66
C GLY A 306 -1.06 -14.27 4.32
N SER A 307 -2.29 -14.03 3.88
CA SER A 307 -2.82 -12.68 3.64
C SER A 307 -2.77 -11.80 4.90
N SER A 308 -3.07 -12.38 6.07
CA SER A 308 -2.95 -11.68 7.35
C SER A 308 -1.53 -11.19 7.61
N LEU A 309 -0.52 -12.05 7.44
CA LEU A 309 0.88 -11.69 7.62
C LEU A 309 1.34 -10.60 6.62
N LEU A 310 0.92 -10.72 5.36
CA LEU A 310 1.22 -9.69 4.35
C LEU A 310 0.56 -8.35 4.69
N THR A 311 -0.67 -8.38 5.20
CA THR A 311 -1.36 -7.16 5.66
C THR A 311 -0.62 -6.52 6.83
N MET A 312 -0.12 -7.31 7.78
CA MET A 312 0.69 -6.80 8.89
C MET A 312 2.01 -6.18 8.42
N ALA A 313 2.61 -6.71 7.34
CA ALA A 313 3.83 -6.18 6.75
C ALA A 313 3.68 -4.73 6.23
N ILE A 314 2.46 -4.27 5.94
CA ILE A 314 2.17 -2.89 5.52
C ILE A 314 2.63 -1.87 6.58
N ALA A 315 2.77 -2.28 7.85
CA ALA A 315 3.33 -1.44 8.91
C ALA A 315 4.77 -0.94 8.62
N GLY A 316 5.47 -1.51 7.66
CA GLY A 316 6.74 -1.00 7.13
C GLY A 316 6.68 0.46 6.70
N GLY A 317 5.48 0.92 6.25
CA GLY A 317 5.20 2.32 5.91
C GLY A 317 5.33 3.32 7.06
N ALA A 318 5.28 2.86 8.33
CA ALA A 318 5.61 3.70 9.47
C ALA A 318 7.10 3.61 9.84
N VAL A 319 7.64 2.39 9.84
CA VAL A 319 8.97 2.10 10.38
C VAL A 319 10.08 2.68 9.50
N MET A 320 10.04 2.43 8.20
CA MET A 320 11.13 2.84 7.30
C MET A 320 11.26 4.36 7.12
N PRO A 321 10.17 5.15 6.98
CA PRO A 321 10.28 6.61 7.00
C PRO A 321 10.85 7.15 8.31
N TRP A 322 10.51 6.52 9.45
CA TRP A 322 11.09 6.88 10.74
C TRP A 322 12.60 6.59 10.77
N VAL A 323 13.03 5.39 10.36
CA VAL A 323 14.46 5.02 10.26
C VAL A 323 15.20 5.98 9.34
N ARG A 324 14.61 6.33 8.17
CA ARG A 324 15.18 7.34 7.28
C ARG A 324 15.32 8.69 7.97
N GLY A 325 14.31 9.09 8.74
CA GLY A 325 14.36 10.34 9.51
C GLY A 325 15.55 10.40 10.46
N VAL A 326 15.82 9.31 11.19
CA VAL A 326 16.99 9.20 12.08
C VAL A 326 18.30 9.33 11.29
N VAL A 327 18.40 8.68 10.13
CA VAL A 327 19.58 8.81 9.26
C VAL A 327 19.71 10.21 8.70
N GLN A 328 18.60 10.86 8.33
CA GLN A 328 18.59 12.23 7.84
C GLN A 328 19.11 13.20 8.89
N ASP A 329 18.64 13.07 10.14
CA ASP A 329 19.08 13.94 11.25
C ASP A 329 20.58 13.78 11.56
N ALA A 330 21.13 12.58 11.32
CA ALA A 330 22.55 12.28 11.52
C ALA A 330 23.43 12.67 10.31
N THR A 331 22.85 12.86 9.12
CA THR A 331 23.61 13.08 7.87
C THR A 331 23.06 14.27 7.07
N SER A 332 22.22 13.96 6.06
CA SER A 332 21.50 14.95 5.28
C SER A 332 20.23 14.34 4.69
N PHE A 333 19.32 15.19 4.22
CA PHE A 333 18.09 14.73 3.56
C PHE A 333 18.43 13.82 2.37
N GLN A 334 19.36 14.24 1.53
CA GLN A 334 19.79 13.53 0.35
C GLN A 334 20.48 12.20 0.69
N THR A 335 21.46 12.22 1.58
CA THR A 335 22.21 11.02 2.00
C THR A 335 21.30 9.96 2.62
N SER A 336 20.20 10.36 3.27
CA SER A 336 19.26 9.42 3.90
C SER A 336 18.59 8.46 2.92
N TYR A 337 18.57 8.77 1.62
CA TYR A 337 18.03 7.86 0.59
C TYR A 337 18.85 6.58 0.38
N TRP A 338 20.12 6.55 0.82
CA TRP A 338 20.93 5.33 0.77
C TRP A 338 20.30 4.15 1.52
N ILE A 339 19.44 4.42 2.53
CA ILE A 339 18.73 3.35 3.26
C ILE A 339 17.79 2.55 2.36
N CYS A 340 17.33 3.11 1.24
CA CYS A 340 16.44 2.45 0.31
C CYS A 340 17.17 1.36 -0.50
N VAL A 341 18.47 1.52 -0.76
CA VAL A 341 19.25 0.59 -1.58
C VAL A 341 19.29 -0.82 -1.01
N PRO A 342 19.66 -1.06 0.26
CA PRO A 342 19.62 -2.41 0.82
C PRO A 342 18.21 -3.01 0.85
N CYS A 343 17.17 -2.20 1.02
CA CYS A 343 15.79 -2.68 0.93
C CYS A 343 15.46 -3.21 -0.47
N PHE A 344 15.81 -2.46 -1.51
CA PHE A 344 15.59 -2.91 -2.88
C PHE A 344 16.48 -4.09 -3.28
N LEU A 345 17.69 -4.20 -2.74
CA LEU A 345 18.54 -5.39 -2.92
C LEU A 345 17.89 -6.64 -2.33
N PHE A 346 17.27 -6.54 -1.15
CA PHE A 346 16.53 -7.65 -0.57
C PHE A 346 15.31 -8.04 -1.43
N ILE A 347 14.57 -7.06 -1.95
CA ILE A 347 13.42 -7.31 -2.84
C ILE A 347 13.89 -7.97 -4.15
N LEU A 348 15.02 -7.54 -4.69
CA LEU A 348 15.63 -8.18 -5.86
C LEU A 348 16.00 -9.64 -5.57
N TYR A 349 16.62 -9.90 -4.42
CA TYR A 349 16.94 -11.26 -3.96
C TYR A 349 15.68 -12.13 -3.86
N TYR A 350 14.61 -11.61 -3.29
CA TYR A 350 13.33 -12.31 -3.21
C TYR A 350 12.77 -12.68 -4.59
N GLY A 351 12.99 -11.86 -5.60
CA GLY A 351 12.54 -12.10 -6.98
C GLY A 351 13.39 -13.10 -7.76
N MET A 352 14.57 -13.46 -7.25
CA MET A 352 15.46 -14.44 -7.88
C MET A 352 15.04 -15.87 -7.58
#